data_bd257b9dfeb46563bf680358a14f3b10
#
_entry.id   bd257b9dfeb46563bf680358a14f3b10
#
_cell.length_a   1.000
_cell.length_b   1.000
_cell.length_c   1.000
_cell.angle_alpha   90.00
_cell.angle_beta   90.00
_cell.angle_gamma   90.00
#
_symmetry.space_group_name_H-M   'P 1'
#
loop_
_entity.id
_entity.type
_entity.pdbx_description
1 polymer ?
#
loop_
_entity_poly.entity_id
_entity_poly.type
_entity_poly.pdbx_seq_one_letter_code
_entity_poly.pdbx_strand_id
1 'polypeptide(L)'
;MAPGYGIRRAGSSPWPILRPGPRSSLSRELSWRPLGPEDNHELAALIARAEDVDNPPYRTSEQETAEYFLDPTYSGVAGRDADGVMRAFGLVRLRPAGEIYASMTGTVDPAVRKRGIGRALLHWQAERARHLVGAERAGTVPGKGSTQVPAHVVTTVMEDDKRMQGHLADMGFEPTRWYREVRRFLGDEIPEVDLDGFITIDPWTPEIDDDVRRAYNQAMAETWKAENVTPEDWTAGSAYFAPQWSFVAMDRSGDRARVAGYLRSGRYEQDWQALGWREGYT
;
A
#
# COMPACT_ATOMS: atom_id res chain seq x y z
N MET A 1 -3.52 7.02 2.12
CA MET A 1 -3.70 5.72 1.45
C MET A 1 -2.61 5.52 0.42
N ALA A 2 -1.95 4.35 0.38
CA ALA A 2 -1.01 4.06 -0.70
C ALA A 2 -1.81 3.77 -1.97
N PRO A 3 -1.42 4.24 -3.16
CA PRO A 3 -2.10 3.92 -4.40
C PRO A 3 -2.14 2.40 -4.59
N GLY A 4 -3.31 1.87 -4.97
CA GLY A 4 -3.52 0.46 -5.25
C GLY A 4 -2.53 -0.03 -6.30
N TYR A 5 -1.75 -1.03 -5.96
CA TYR A 5 -0.81 -1.68 -6.86
C TYR A 5 -1.39 -3.01 -7.29
N GLY A 6 -1.46 -3.20 -8.58
CA GLY A 6 -1.94 -4.40 -9.21
C GLY A 6 -1.18 -5.66 -8.79
N ILE A 7 -1.94 -6.73 -8.64
CA ILE A 7 -1.47 -8.04 -8.19
C ILE A 7 -1.14 -8.88 -9.42
N ARG A 8 0.10 -9.36 -9.53
CA ARG A 8 0.41 -10.46 -10.45
C ARG A 8 -0.16 -11.75 -9.87
N ARG A 9 -1.05 -12.44 -10.58
CA ARG A 9 -1.28 -13.85 -10.35
C ARG A 9 0.00 -14.60 -10.74
N ALA A 10 0.80 -14.95 -9.74
CA ALA A 10 1.86 -15.93 -9.93
C ALA A 10 1.17 -17.26 -10.27
N GLY A 11 1.52 -17.84 -11.41
CA GLY A 11 1.30 -19.27 -11.64
C GLY A 11 1.85 -20.04 -10.45
N SER A 12 1.15 -21.08 -10.03
CA SER A 12 1.39 -21.93 -8.88
C SER A 12 2.87 -22.36 -8.73
N SER A 13 3.65 -21.54 -8.06
CA SER A 13 4.91 -21.95 -7.48
C SER A 13 4.70 -21.99 -5.96
N PRO A 14 4.80 -23.16 -5.32
CA PRO A 14 4.76 -23.21 -3.88
C PRO A 14 6.07 -22.59 -3.39
N TRP A 15 6.03 -21.31 -3.05
CA TRP A 15 7.07 -20.77 -2.18
C TRP A 15 7.04 -21.59 -0.91
N PRO A 16 8.16 -22.18 -0.48
CA PRO A 16 8.18 -22.86 0.80
C PRO A 16 7.69 -21.83 1.81
N ILE A 17 6.72 -22.23 2.65
CA ILE A 17 6.35 -21.48 3.86
C ILE A 17 7.67 -21.30 4.60
N LEU A 18 8.34 -20.18 4.33
CA LEU A 18 9.65 -19.90 4.89
C LEU A 18 9.44 -19.83 6.39
N ARG A 19 10.05 -20.77 7.09
CA ARG A 19 10.02 -20.78 8.56
C ARG A 19 10.26 -19.36 9.05
N PRO A 20 9.47 -18.88 10.02
CA PRO A 20 9.67 -17.55 10.57
C PRO A 20 11.15 -17.40 10.91
N GLY A 21 11.76 -16.29 10.47
CA GLY A 21 13.11 -15.93 10.88
C GLY A 21 13.24 -15.93 12.40
N PRO A 22 14.43 -15.82 12.97
CA PRO A 22 14.64 -16.06 14.39
C PRO A 22 13.64 -15.25 15.22
N ARG A 23 12.80 -15.96 15.97
CA ARG A 23 11.81 -15.35 16.91
C ARG A 23 12.48 -14.57 18.04
N SER A 24 13.81 -14.46 18.03
CA SER A 24 14.63 -13.90 19.09
C SER A 24 14.43 -12.39 19.31
N SER A 25 13.92 -11.65 18.30
CA SER A 25 13.66 -10.21 18.43
C SER A 25 12.25 -9.86 18.93
N LEU A 26 11.29 -10.79 18.88
CA LEU A 26 9.91 -10.53 19.26
C LEU A 26 9.74 -10.54 20.80
N SER A 27 8.84 -9.69 21.30
CA SER A 27 8.52 -9.59 22.73
C SER A 27 7.96 -10.91 23.28
N ARG A 28 8.40 -11.30 24.48
CA ARG A 28 7.91 -12.49 25.18
C ARG A 28 6.53 -12.31 25.83
N GLU A 29 6.02 -11.10 25.85
CA GLU A 29 4.70 -10.80 26.44
C GLU A 29 3.54 -11.32 25.59
N LEU A 30 3.78 -11.60 24.30
CA LEU A 30 2.80 -12.09 23.36
C LEU A 30 3.22 -13.45 22.79
N SER A 31 2.24 -14.28 22.50
CA SER A 31 2.42 -15.50 21.71
C SER A 31 2.40 -15.16 20.23
N TRP A 32 3.48 -15.44 19.52
CA TRP A 32 3.63 -15.08 18.11
C TRP A 32 3.47 -16.27 17.18
N ARG A 33 2.65 -16.09 16.15
CA ARG A 33 2.47 -17.06 15.07
C ARG A 33 2.48 -16.38 13.69
N PRO A 34 2.67 -17.13 12.60
CA PRO A 34 2.47 -16.56 11.25
C PRO A 34 1.08 -15.95 11.14
N LEU A 35 1.00 -14.82 10.44
CA LEU A 35 -0.24 -14.16 10.09
C LEU A 35 -0.77 -14.77 8.79
N GLY A 36 -2.04 -15.18 8.77
CA GLY A 36 -2.70 -15.81 7.63
C GLY A 36 -4.05 -15.20 7.27
N PRO A 37 -4.64 -15.59 6.11
CA PRO A 37 -5.96 -15.09 5.70
C PRO A 37 -7.07 -15.34 6.74
N GLU A 38 -6.96 -16.41 7.50
CA GLU A 38 -7.89 -16.74 8.58
C GLU A 38 -7.89 -15.72 9.73
N ASP A 39 -6.86 -14.89 9.80
CA ASP A 39 -6.70 -13.84 10.81
C ASP A 39 -7.36 -12.51 10.38
N ASN A 40 -7.90 -12.40 9.16
CA ASN A 40 -8.28 -11.13 8.56
C ASN A 40 -9.25 -10.31 9.42
N HIS A 41 -10.29 -10.94 9.94
CA HIS A 41 -11.28 -10.28 10.80
C HIS A 41 -10.65 -9.67 12.07
N GLU A 42 -9.79 -10.44 12.75
CA GLU A 42 -9.11 -9.96 13.95
C GLU A 42 -8.05 -8.91 13.64
N LEU A 43 -7.40 -9.01 12.47
CA LEU A 43 -6.45 -8.03 11.98
C LEU A 43 -7.15 -6.68 11.76
N ALA A 44 -8.28 -6.67 11.06
CA ALA A 44 -9.10 -5.47 10.85
C ALA A 44 -9.55 -4.87 12.20
N ALA A 45 -10.02 -5.73 13.13
CA ALA A 45 -10.42 -5.28 14.46
C ALA A 45 -9.25 -4.67 15.27
N LEU A 46 -8.04 -5.21 15.15
CA LEU A 46 -6.85 -4.62 15.79
C LEU A 46 -6.51 -3.26 15.20
N ILE A 47 -6.55 -3.15 13.88
CA ILE A 47 -6.26 -1.88 13.17
C ILE A 47 -7.31 -0.83 13.57
N ALA A 48 -8.60 -1.18 13.58
CA ALA A 48 -9.67 -0.26 14.00
C ALA A 48 -9.45 0.27 15.43
N ARG A 49 -9.07 -0.58 16.40
CA ARG A 49 -8.74 -0.13 17.76
C ARG A 49 -7.55 0.83 17.80
N ALA A 50 -6.59 0.64 16.95
CA ALA A 50 -5.43 1.54 16.85
C ALA A 50 -5.84 2.88 16.22
N GLU A 51 -6.61 2.83 15.14
CA GLU A 51 -7.11 4.01 14.42
C GLU A 51 -8.07 4.86 15.27
N ASP A 52 -8.87 4.24 16.14
CA ASP A 52 -9.73 4.96 17.08
C ASP A 52 -8.93 5.83 18.06
N VAL A 53 -7.72 5.43 18.42
CA VAL A 53 -6.84 6.17 19.33
C VAL A 53 -5.91 7.13 18.59
N ASP A 54 -5.36 6.68 17.47
CA ASP A 54 -4.37 7.45 16.69
C ASP A 54 -5.04 8.46 15.76
N ASN A 55 -6.33 8.26 15.46
CA ASN A 55 -7.19 9.09 14.63
C ASN A 55 -6.55 9.54 13.30
N PRO A 56 -6.04 8.61 12.47
CA PRO A 56 -5.57 8.97 11.15
C PRO A 56 -6.70 9.48 10.26
N PRO A 57 -6.40 10.17 9.15
CA PRO A 57 -7.41 10.71 8.25
C PRO A 57 -8.09 9.65 7.34
N TYR A 58 -8.01 8.40 7.70
CA TYR A 58 -8.61 7.26 7.01
C TYR A 58 -9.02 6.17 8.01
N ARG A 59 -9.81 5.20 7.53
CA ARG A 59 -10.16 3.97 8.26
C ARG A 59 -9.90 2.78 7.35
N THR A 60 -9.23 1.77 7.90
CA THR A 60 -8.90 0.55 7.16
C THR A 60 -10.05 -0.45 7.28
N SER A 61 -10.66 -0.79 6.17
CA SER A 61 -11.72 -1.78 6.10
C SER A 61 -11.19 -3.23 6.16
N GLU A 62 -12.06 -4.17 6.50
CA GLU A 62 -11.74 -5.62 6.45
C GLU A 62 -11.44 -6.08 5.01
N GLN A 63 -12.00 -5.43 4.01
CA GLN A 63 -11.69 -5.70 2.60
C GLN A 63 -10.25 -5.27 2.25
N GLU A 64 -9.80 -4.11 2.73
CA GLU A 64 -8.43 -3.64 2.52
C GLU A 64 -7.40 -4.52 3.23
N THR A 65 -7.71 -5.00 4.42
CA THR A 65 -6.79 -5.95 5.11
C THR A 65 -6.74 -7.31 4.42
N ALA A 66 -7.83 -7.76 3.80
CA ALA A 66 -7.85 -8.99 3.01
C ALA A 66 -6.90 -8.91 1.79
N GLU A 67 -6.70 -7.72 1.22
CA GLU A 67 -5.75 -7.51 0.12
C GLU A 67 -4.29 -7.82 0.51
N TYR A 68 -3.95 -7.74 1.80
CA TYR A 68 -2.61 -8.12 2.27
C TYR A 68 -2.27 -9.58 1.96
N PHE A 69 -3.27 -10.44 1.95
CA PHE A 69 -3.13 -11.88 1.74
C PHE A 69 -3.19 -12.31 0.27
N LEU A 70 -3.59 -11.40 -0.62
CA LEU A 70 -3.60 -11.67 -2.06
C LEU A 70 -2.19 -11.63 -2.67
N ASP A 71 -1.27 -10.94 -2.02
CA ASP A 71 0.13 -10.85 -2.45
C ASP A 71 0.92 -12.07 -1.93
N PRO A 72 1.37 -12.99 -2.81
CA PRO A 72 2.10 -14.18 -2.39
C PRO A 72 3.47 -13.86 -1.77
N THR A 73 3.95 -12.63 -1.89
CA THR A 73 5.26 -12.20 -1.36
C THR A 73 5.20 -11.70 0.07
N TYR A 74 3.99 -11.64 0.68
CA TYR A 74 3.89 -11.19 2.05
C TYR A 74 4.48 -12.18 3.05
N SER A 75 5.01 -11.65 4.13
CA SER A 75 5.42 -12.41 5.29
C SER A 75 5.01 -11.66 6.53
N GLY A 76 4.15 -12.27 7.35
CA GLY A 76 3.58 -11.61 8.51
C GLY A 76 3.64 -12.43 9.78
N VAL A 77 3.53 -11.75 10.92
CA VAL A 77 3.34 -12.34 12.24
C VAL A 77 2.21 -11.66 12.98
N ALA A 78 1.46 -12.43 13.76
CA ALA A 78 0.44 -11.99 14.70
C ALA A 78 0.89 -12.31 16.13
N GLY A 79 0.84 -11.31 17.01
CA GLY A 79 1.11 -11.45 18.45
C GLY A 79 -0.20 -11.41 19.22
N ARG A 80 -0.45 -12.46 20.01
CA ARG A 80 -1.67 -12.63 20.81
C ARG A 80 -1.35 -12.62 22.30
N ASP A 81 -2.24 -12.05 23.10
CA ASP A 81 -2.16 -12.12 24.55
C ASP A 81 -2.60 -13.50 25.11
N ALA A 82 -2.65 -13.62 26.43
CA ALA A 82 -3.06 -14.86 27.12
C ALA A 82 -4.52 -15.25 26.85
N ASP A 83 -5.37 -14.28 26.54
CA ASP A 83 -6.78 -14.49 26.21
C ASP A 83 -6.98 -14.81 24.72
N GLY A 84 -5.90 -14.88 23.95
CA GLY A 84 -5.91 -15.18 22.51
C GLY A 84 -6.22 -13.97 21.62
N VAL A 85 -6.41 -12.78 22.18
CA VAL A 85 -6.72 -11.54 21.42
C VAL A 85 -5.49 -11.07 20.68
N MET A 86 -5.63 -10.74 19.38
CA MET A 86 -4.55 -10.15 18.60
C MET A 86 -4.23 -8.73 19.11
N ARG A 87 -3.00 -8.54 19.57
CA ARG A 87 -2.49 -7.30 20.17
C ARG A 87 -1.42 -6.62 19.33
N ALA A 88 -0.82 -7.32 18.40
CA ALA A 88 0.14 -6.74 17.48
C ALA A 88 0.21 -7.56 16.20
N PHE A 89 0.51 -6.91 15.10
CA PHE A 89 0.92 -7.58 13.88
C PHE A 89 2.06 -6.83 13.21
N GLY A 90 2.86 -7.55 12.44
CA GLY A 90 3.86 -7.01 11.54
C GLY A 90 3.86 -7.76 10.24
N LEU A 91 3.93 -7.02 9.15
CA LEU A 91 3.91 -7.51 7.78
C LEU A 91 5.10 -6.94 7.02
N VAL A 92 5.70 -7.77 6.19
CA VAL A 92 6.71 -7.39 5.19
C VAL A 92 6.26 -7.89 3.85
N ARG A 93 6.23 -7.02 2.84
CA ARG A 93 5.96 -7.39 1.44
C ARG A 93 7.17 -7.06 0.60
N LEU A 94 7.56 -8.02 -0.24
CA LEU A 94 8.65 -7.85 -1.19
C LEU A 94 8.08 -7.50 -2.55
N ARG A 95 8.63 -6.47 -3.18
CA ARG A 95 8.30 -6.09 -4.55
C ARG A 95 9.60 -6.14 -5.36
N PRO A 96 9.85 -7.24 -6.08
CA PRO A 96 10.95 -7.31 -7.03
C PRO A 96 10.55 -6.56 -8.31
N ALA A 97 11.31 -5.52 -8.61
CA ALA A 97 11.20 -4.73 -9.84
C ALA A 97 12.61 -4.48 -10.38
N GLY A 98 12.84 -3.41 -11.13
CA GLY A 98 14.20 -2.95 -11.48
C GLY A 98 15.08 -2.75 -10.25
N GLU A 99 14.47 -2.40 -9.12
CA GLU A 99 15.03 -2.43 -7.76
C GLU A 99 14.12 -3.25 -6.84
N ILE A 100 14.67 -3.81 -5.76
CA ILE A 100 13.89 -4.60 -4.81
C ILE A 100 13.42 -3.70 -3.66
N TYR A 101 12.12 -3.67 -3.41
CA TYR A 101 11.55 -2.96 -2.28
C TYR A 101 10.89 -3.92 -1.30
N ALA A 102 11.32 -3.88 -0.05
CA ALA A 102 10.68 -4.57 1.06
C ALA A 102 9.90 -3.55 1.92
N SER A 103 8.58 -3.52 1.80
CA SER A 103 7.73 -2.62 2.59
C SER A 103 7.33 -3.25 3.91
N MET A 104 7.39 -2.46 4.99
CA MET A 104 6.99 -2.87 6.34
C MET A 104 5.70 -2.16 6.73
N THR A 105 4.73 -2.92 7.25
CA THR A 105 3.47 -2.43 7.80
C THR A 105 3.19 -3.16 9.10
N GLY A 106 2.63 -2.48 10.10
CA GLY A 106 2.29 -3.13 11.36
C GLY A 106 1.73 -2.16 12.38
N THR A 107 1.05 -2.70 13.38
CA THR A 107 0.56 -1.91 14.50
C THR A 107 0.59 -2.69 15.81
N VAL A 108 0.48 -1.97 16.92
CA VAL A 108 0.36 -2.49 18.28
C VAL A 108 -0.90 -1.91 18.91
N ASP A 109 -1.72 -2.79 19.46
CA ASP A 109 -2.93 -2.42 20.19
C ASP A 109 -2.61 -1.35 21.24
N PRO A 110 -3.34 -0.22 21.29
CA PRO A 110 -3.12 0.85 22.25
C PRO A 110 -3.04 0.37 23.71
N ALA A 111 -3.82 -0.66 24.07
CA ALA A 111 -3.85 -1.21 25.42
C ALA A 111 -2.52 -1.82 25.89
N VAL A 112 -1.64 -2.22 24.98
CA VAL A 112 -0.36 -2.87 25.30
C VAL A 112 0.86 -2.09 24.81
N ARG A 113 0.69 -0.84 24.40
CA ARG A 113 1.79 0.04 23.99
C ARG A 113 2.72 0.38 25.17
N LYS A 114 3.88 0.94 24.86
CA LYS A 114 4.94 1.36 25.82
C LYS A 114 5.58 0.20 26.60
N ARG A 115 5.42 -1.05 26.15
CA ARG A 115 6.04 -2.26 26.70
C ARG A 115 7.18 -2.82 25.84
N GLY A 116 7.66 -2.04 24.85
CA GLY A 116 8.73 -2.49 23.94
C GLY A 116 8.26 -3.35 22.76
N ILE A 117 6.98 -3.76 22.69
CA ILE A 117 6.43 -4.65 21.67
C ILE A 117 6.66 -4.07 20.27
N GLY A 118 6.32 -2.80 20.03
CA GLY A 118 6.49 -2.14 18.74
C GLY A 118 7.96 -2.07 18.28
N ARG A 119 8.88 -1.79 19.20
CA ARG A 119 10.33 -1.78 18.89
C ARG A 119 10.80 -3.19 18.49
N ALA A 120 10.42 -4.20 19.24
CA ALA A 120 10.75 -5.58 18.93
C ALA A 120 10.18 -6.02 17.57
N LEU A 121 8.96 -5.59 17.26
CA LEU A 121 8.29 -5.86 15.99
C LEU A 121 9.01 -5.20 14.80
N LEU A 122 9.40 -3.93 14.93
CA LEU A 122 10.18 -3.22 13.91
C LEU A 122 11.52 -3.92 13.61
N HIS A 123 12.23 -4.36 14.66
CA HIS A 123 13.45 -5.15 14.47
C HIS A 123 13.19 -6.45 13.71
N TRP A 124 12.14 -7.19 14.10
CA TRP A 124 11.76 -8.40 13.39
C TRP A 124 11.43 -8.13 11.92
N GLN A 125 10.66 -7.08 11.63
CA GLN A 125 10.31 -6.69 10.26
C GLN A 125 11.56 -6.34 9.44
N ALA A 126 12.48 -5.56 9.98
CA ALA A 126 13.72 -5.20 9.30
C ALA A 126 14.62 -6.41 9.01
N GLU A 127 14.75 -7.35 9.97
CA GLU A 127 15.47 -8.61 9.78
C GLU A 127 14.79 -9.49 8.72
N ARG A 128 13.46 -9.56 8.77
CA ARG A 128 12.67 -10.33 7.80
C ARG A 128 12.80 -9.74 6.39
N ALA A 129 12.74 -8.43 6.26
CA ALA A 129 12.95 -7.72 5.00
C ALA A 129 14.33 -8.04 4.40
N ARG A 130 15.40 -7.95 5.20
CA ARG A 130 16.76 -8.31 4.74
C ARG A 130 16.86 -9.77 4.30
N HIS A 131 16.21 -10.69 5.02
CA HIS A 131 16.17 -12.09 4.65
C HIS A 131 15.46 -12.33 3.32
N LEU A 132 14.29 -11.71 3.11
CA LEU A 132 13.52 -11.83 1.87
C LEU A 132 14.31 -11.23 0.68
N VAL A 133 14.92 -10.07 0.85
CA VAL A 133 15.79 -9.44 -0.17
C VAL A 133 16.97 -10.36 -0.51
N GLY A 134 17.60 -10.97 0.49
CA GLY A 134 18.71 -11.91 0.29
C GLY A 134 18.28 -13.14 -0.50
N ALA A 135 17.11 -13.72 -0.20
CA ALA A 135 16.55 -14.86 -0.92
C ALA A 135 16.22 -14.51 -2.38
N GLU A 136 15.63 -13.35 -2.62
CA GLU A 136 15.32 -12.85 -3.97
C GLU A 136 16.57 -12.65 -4.81
N ARG A 137 17.61 -12.04 -4.23
CA ARG A 137 18.92 -11.88 -4.91
C ARG A 137 19.60 -13.21 -5.21
N ALA A 138 19.45 -14.21 -4.35
CA ALA A 138 20.01 -15.55 -4.56
C ALA A 138 19.27 -16.34 -5.64
N GLY A 139 17.98 -16.08 -5.85
CA GLY A 139 17.16 -16.69 -6.90
C GLY A 139 17.36 -16.08 -8.28
N THR A 140 17.94 -14.88 -8.39
CA THR A 140 18.33 -14.29 -9.67
C THR A 140 19.55 -15.04 -10.23
N VAL A 141 19.38 -15.68 -11.38
CA VAL A 141 20.35 -16.58 -12.06
C VAL A 141 21.75 -15.93 -12.14
N PRO A 142 22.80 -16.57 -11.58
CA PRO A 142 24.16 -16.09 -11.74
C PRO A 142 24.58 -16.24 -13.21
N GLY A 143 25.02 -15.16 -13.84
CA GLY A 143 25.66 -15.27 -15.18
C GLY A 143 25.45 -14.12 -16.15
N LYS A 144 24.57 -13.19 -15.90
CA LYS A 144 24.51 -11.92 -16.65
C LYS A 144 24.93 -10.78 -15.72
N GLY A 145 26.18 -10.36 -15.83
CA GLY A 145 26.79 -9.19 -15.23
C GLY A 145 26.16 -8.77 -13.88
N SER A 146 26.69 -9.28 -12.78
CA SER A 146 26.10 -9.08 -11.45
C SER A 146 26.35 -7.68 -10.92
N THR A 147 25.65 -6.72 -11.44
CA THR A 147 25.30 -5.53 -10.67
C THR A 147 24.28 -6.04 -9.66
N GLN A 148 24.62 -6.06 -8.37
CA GLN A 148 23.65 -6.40 -7.33
C GLN A 148 22.48 -5.46 -7.49
N VAL A 149 21.29 -6.01 -7.74
CA VAL A 149 20.06 -5.21 -7.86
C VAL A 149 19.91 -4.38 -6.58
N PRO A 150 19.78 -3.05 -6.66
CA PRO A 150 19.57 -2.22 -5.47
C PRO A 150 18.37 -2.72 -4.68
N ALA A 151 18.44 -2.63 -3.36
CA ALA A 151 17.34 -3.06 -2.51
C ALA A 151 17.14 -2.09 -1.34
N HIS A 152 15.88 -1.82 -1.05
CA HIS A 152 15.45 -0.86 -0.05
C HIS A 152 14.46 -1.50 0.91
N VAL A 153 14.59 -1.22 2.19
CA VAL A 153 13.57 -1.49 3.20
C VAL A 153 12.84 -0.18 3.46
N VAL A 154 11.53 -0.16 3.26
CA VAL A 154 10.75 1.08 3.32
C VAL A 154 9.55 0.93 4.27
N THR A 155 9.17 2.03 4.90
CA THR A 155 7.92 2.16 5.65
C THR A 155 7.42 3.59 5.54
N THR A 156 6.12 3.78 5.68
CA THR A 156 5.49 5.11 5.70
C THR A 156 5.12 5.46 7.13
N VAL A 157 5.37 6.70 7.52
CA VAL A 157 5.10 7.22 8.86
C VAL A 157 4.45 8.58 8.74
N MET A 158 3.49 8.88 9.60
CA MET A 158 2.90 10.21 9.70
C MET A 158 3.95 11.23 10.15
N GLU A 159 3.88 12.44 9.59
CA GLU A 159 4.87 13.50 9.88
C GLU A 159 4.89 13.93 11.35
N ASP A 160 3.77 13.79 12.05
CA ASP A 160 3.62 14.11 13.47
C ASP A 160 4.02 12.96 14.42
N ASP A 161 4.16 11.72 13.93
CA ASP A 161 4.65 10.60 14.77
C ASP A 161 6.18 10.65 14.98
N LYS A 162 6.59 11.63 15.78
CA LYS A 162 8.02 11.83 16.13
C LYS A 162 8.64 10.64 16.86
N ARG A 163 7.82 9.86 17.56
CA ARG A 163 8.31 8.67 18.27
C ARG A 163 8.70 7.56 17.30
N MET A 164 7.84 7.27 16.32
CA MET A 164 8.15 6.28 15.29
C MET A 164 9.34 6.72 14.44
N GLN A 165 9.40 8.01 14.07
CA GLN A 165 10.55 8.58 13.36
C GLN A 165 11.85 8.38 14.14
N GLY A 166 11.84 8.61 15.46
CA GLY A 166 13.01 8.37 16.31
C GLY A 166 13.44 6.91 16.34
N HIS A 167 12.49 5.97 16.47
CA HIS A 167 12.81 4.54 16.44
C HIS A 167 13.39 4.09 15.09
N LEU A 168 12.88 4.63 14.00
CA LEU A 168 13.40 4.33 12.65
C LEU A 168 14.80 4.91 12.45
N ALA A 169 15.02 6.15 12.89
CA ALA A 169 16.35 6.78 12.86
C ALA A 169 17.39 5.98 13.67
N ASP A 170 17.03 5.50 14.87
CA ASP A 170 17.89 4.62 15.69
C ASP A 170 18.26 3.31 14.98
N MET A 171 17.42 2.87 14.03
CA MET A 171 17.65 1.68 13.21
C MET A 171 18.38 1.98 11.89
N GLY A 172 18.76 3.24 11.64
CA GLY A 172 19.45 3.68 10.43
C GLY A 172 18.55 3.94 9.24
N PHE A 173 17.23 4.15 9.46
CA PHE A 173 16.34 4.62 8.40
C PHE A 173 16.47 6.13 8.25
N GLU A 174 16.38 6.57 7.00
CA GLU A 174 16.40 7.99 6.64
C GLU A 174 15.12 8.34 5.88
N PRO A 175 14.54 9.54 6.09
CA PRO A 175 13.42 10.01 5.30
C PRO A 175 13.90 10.30 3.88
N THR A 176 13.24 9.65 2.90
CA THR A 176 13.64 9.74 1.48
C THR A 176 12.55 10.37 0.61
N ARG A 177 11.30 10.37 1.07
CA ARG A 177 10.18 10.87 0.30
C ARG A 177 9.06 11.37 1.21
N TRP A 178 8.40 12.43 0.76
CA TRP A 178 7.24 13.03 1.44
C TRP A 178 6.04 12.94 0.51
N TYR A 179 4.92 12.46 1.04
CA TYR A 179 3.62 12.48 0.39
C TYR A 179 2.77 13.53 1.06
N ARG A 180 2.11 14.35 0.27
CA ARG A 180 1.18 15.37 0.77
C ARG A 180 -0.22 15.01 0.30
N GLU A 181 -1.14 14.95 1.24
CA GLU A 181 -2.56 14.89 0.95
C GLU A 181 -3.08 16.32 0.93
N VAL A 182 -3.78 16.66 -0.13
CA VAL A 182 -4.41 17.98 -0.30
C VAL A 182 -5.91 17.80 -0.39
N ARG A 183 -6.66 18.71 0.24
CA ARG A 183 -8.12 18.70 0.24
C ARG A 183 -8.66 20.00 -0.31
N ARG A 184 -9.77 19.91 -1.03
CA ARG A 184 -10.55 21.05 -1.49
C ARG A 184 -12.00 20.89 -1.04
N PHE A 185 -12.56 21.94 -0.46
CA PHE A 185 -13.99 22.00 -0.19
C PHE A 185 -14.74 22.36 -1.47
N LEU A 186 -15.72 21.52 -1.86
CA LEU A 186 -16.48 21.70 -3.08
C LEU A 186 -17.56 22.79 -2.99
N GLY A 187 -17.78 23.36 -1.80
CA GLY A 187 -18.62 24.53 -1.60
C GLY A 187 -17.98 25.85 -2.02
N ASP A 188 -16.66 25.87 -2.24
CA ASP A 188 -15.94 27.03 -2.72
C ASP A 188 -16.14 27.20 -4.23
N GLU A 189 -16.00 28.43 -4.72
CA GLU A 189 -16.07 28.72 -6.15
C GLU A 189 -15.02 27.90 -6.92
N ILE A 190 -15.48 27.19 -7.95
CA ILE A 190 -14.61 26.41 -8.82
C ILE A 190 -14.16 27.36 -9.95
N PRO A 191 -12.84 27.60 -10.11
CA PRO A 191 -12.34 28.42 -11.21
C PRO A 191 -12.76 27.84 -12.55
N GLU A 192 -13.21 28.71 -13.46
CA GLU A 192 -13.35 28.32 -14.85
C GLU A 192 -11.98 28.04 -15.45
N VAL A 193 -11.88 26.99 -16.22
CA VAL A 193 -10.66 26.60 -16.94
C VAL A 193 -10.99 26.57 -18.42
N ASP A 194 -10.35 27.45 -19.17
CA ASP A 194 -10.41 27.41 -20.62
C ASP A 194 -9.68 26.18 -21.13
N LEU A 195 -10.41 25.31 -21.82
CA LEU A 195 -9.81 24.15 -22.48
C LEU A 195 -9.45 24.51 -23.91
N ASP A 196 -8.38 23.93 -24.43
CA ASP A 196 -8.09 23.94 -25.86
C ASP A 196 -9.30 23.38 -26.61
N GLY A 197 -9.67 23.99 -27.74
CA GLY A 197 -10.86 23.63 -28.52
C GLY A 197 -10.87 22.16 -29.01
N PHE A 198 -9.75 21.47 -28.93
CA PHE A 198 -9.63 20.06 -29.26
C PHE A 198 -9.72 19.14 -28.06
N ILE A 199 -9.72 19.66 -26.83
CA ILE A 199 -9.84 18.89 -25.60
C ILE A 199 -11.28 18.89 -25.10
N THR A 200 -11.82 17.70 -24.84
CA THR A 200 -13.13 17.54 -24.18
C THR A 200 -12.96 16.79 -22.87
N ILE A 201 -13.79 17.11 -21.87
CA ILE A 201 -13.88 16.34 -20.63
C ILE A 201 -15.12 15.47 -20.71
N ASP A 202 -14.90 14.18 -20.83
CA ASP A 202 -15.96 13.19 -20.99
C ASP A 202 -16.14 12.37 -19.69
N PRO A 203 -17.36 11.92 -19.36
CA PRO A 203 -17.56 10.98 -18.24
C PRO A 203 -16.78 9.69 -18.48
N TRP A 204 -16.36 9.05 -17.37
CA TRP A 204 -15.75 7.72 -17.44
C TRP A 204 -16.80 6.67 -17.83
N THR A 205 -16.49 5.85 -18.83
CA THR A 205 -17.32 4.71 -19.24
C THR A 205 -16.50 3.42 -19.27
N PRO A 206 -17.15 2.24 -19.21
CA PRO A 206 -16.44 0.97 -19.27
C PRO A 206 -15.63 0.79 -20.58
N GLU A 207 -16.06 1.38 -21.68
CA GLU A 207 -15.42 1.25 -22.99
C GLU A 207 -14.07 1.98 -23.05
N ILE A 208 -13.91 3.07 -22.29
CA ILE A 208 -12.67 3.86 -22.27
C ILE A 208 -11.66 3.34 -21.24
N ASP A 209 -12.07 2.42 -20.36
CA ASP A 209 -11.29 2.00 -19.19
C ASP A 209 -9.89 1.47 -19.56
N ASP A 210 -9.77 0.63 -20.58
CA ASP A 210 -8.49 0.09 -21.01
C ASP A 210 -7.61 1.15 -21.72
N ASP A 211 -8.20 2.12 -22.42
CA ASP A 211 -7.45 3.24 -23.00
C ASP A 211 -6.87 4.13 -21.89
N VAL A 212 -7.61 4.35 -20.81
CA VAL A 212 -7.12 5.07 -19.63
C VAL A 212 -6.00 4.29 -18.94
N ARG A 213 -6.12 2.96 -18.77
CA ARG A 213 -5.05 2.13 -18.23
C ARG A 213 -3.76 2.24 -19.06
N ARG A 214 -3.88 2.25 -20.40
CA ARG A 214 -2.72 2.45 -21.28
C ARG A 214 -2.10 3.84 -21.12
N ALA A 215 -2.94 4.87 -21.03
CA ALA A 215 -2.47 6.23 -20.78
C ALA A 215 -1.79 6.36 -19.41
N TYR A 216 -2.34 5.68 -18.37
CA TYR A 216 -1.69 5.56 -17.06
C TYR A 216 -0.28 4.96 -17.19
N ASN A 217 -0.16 3.81 -17.84
CA ASN A 217 1.13 3.14 -18.01
C ASN A 217 2.14 4.02 -18.74
N GLN A 218 1.69 4.74 -19.76
CA GLN A 218 2.54 5.68 -20.49
C GLN A 218 2.99 6.86 -19.61
N ALA A 219 2.06 7.48 -18.89
CA ALA A 219 2.37 8.62 -18.02
C ALA A 219 3.29 8.21 -16.84
N MET A 220 3.13 6.99 -16.34
CA MET A 220 3.91 6.50 -15.20
C MET A 220 5.25 5.90 -15.61
N ALA A 221 5.52 5.67 -16.90
CA ALA A 221 6.73 4.98 -17.38
C ALA A 221 8.04 5.62 -16.89
N GLU A 222 8.05 6.93 -16.68
CA GLU A 222 9.21 7.70 -16.19
C GLU A 222 9.15 7.99 -14.70
N THR A 223 8.13 7.49 -14.00
CA THR A 223 8.00 7.74 -12.56
C THR A 223 8.80 6.71 -11.74
N TRP A 224 9.09 7.08 -10.51
CA TRP A 224 9.76 6.20 -9.58
C TRP A 224 8.93 4.93 -9.31
N LYS A 225 9.55 3.76 -9.48
CA LYS A 225 8.93 2.43 -9.40
C LYS A 225 7.86 2.18 -10.47
N ALA A 226 8.04 2.72 -11.67
CA ALA A 226 7.15 2.45 -12.78
C ALA A 226 7.06 0.94 -13.07
N GLU A 227 5.88 0.38 -12.93
CA GLU A 227 5.52 -0.95 -13.40
C GLU A 227 4.26 -0.82 -14.25
N ASN A 228 4.24 -1.55 -15.37
CA ASN A 228 3.04 -1.59 -16.20
C ASN A 228 1.92 -2.33 -15.45
N VAL A 229 0.80 -1.66 -15.26
CA VAL A 229 -0.40 -2.25 -14.69
C VAL A 229 -1.10 -3.08 -15.74
N THR A 230 -1.28 -4.38 -15.46
CA THR A 230 -2.00 -5.29 -16.35
C THR A 230 -3.52 -5.03 -16.29
N PRO A 231 -4.33 -5.52 -17.25
CA PRO A 231 -5.79 -5.41 -17.16
C PRO A 231 -6.37 -6.03 -15.90
N GLU A 232 -5.81 -7.16 -15.47
CA GLU A 232 -6.21 -7.88 -14.26
C GLU A 232 -5.92 -7.05 -13.00
N ASP A 233 -4.74 -6.46 -12.93
CA ASP A 233 -4.32 -5.62 -11.81
C ASP A 233 -5.13 -4.32 -11.75
N TRP A 234 -5.43 -3.74 -12.93
CA TRP A 234 -6.26 -2.54 -13.04
C TRP A 234 -7.66 -2.77 -12.49
N THR A 235 -8.25 -3.92 -12.81
CA THR A 235 -9.58 -4.32 -12.32
C THR A 235 -9.54 -4.65 -10.83
N ALA A 236 -8.52 -5.36 -10.35
CA ALA A 236 -8.39 -5.72 -8.94
C ALA A 236 -8.29 -4.48 -8.02
N GLY A 237 -7.65 -3.41 -8.48
CA GLY A 237 -7.55 -2.15 -7.74
C GLY A 237 -8.80 -1.26 -7.80
N SER A 238 -9.97 -1.80 -8.19
CA SER A 238 -11.18 -1.01 -8.46
C SER A 238 -12.26 -1.10 -7.37
N ALA A 239 -11.98 -1.70 -6.21
CA ALA A 239 -12.98 -1.93 -5.15
C ALA A 239 -13.71 -0.64 -4.70
N TYR A 240 -13.02 0.47 -4.66
CA TYR A 240 -13.55 1.78 -4.26
C TYR A 240 -13.71 2.76 -5.42
N PHE A 241 -13.52 2.29 -6.65
CA PHE A 241 -13.62 3.13 -7.83
C PHE A 241 -15.03 3.70 -8.01
N ALA A 242 -15.11 5.02 -8.22
CA ALA A 242 -16.35 5.77 -8.40
C ALA A 242 -16.42 6.34 -9.83
N PRO A 243 -16.88 5.56 -10.83
CA PRO A 243 -16.91 6.01 -12.23
C PRO A 243 -17.75 7.27 -12.42
N GLN A 244 -18.82 7.44 -11.64
CA GLN A 244 -19.68 8.63 -11.69
C GLN A 244 -19.00 9.92 -11.19
N TRP A 245 -17.83 9.83 -10.58
CA TRP A 245 -17.00 10.95 -10.13
C TRP A 245 -15.68 11.02 -10.90
N SER A 246 -15.54 10.20 -11.93
CA SER A 246 -14.33 10.05 -12.70
C SER A 246 -14.52 10.58 -14.12
N PHE A 247 -13.49 11.20 -14.67
CA PHE A 247 -13.56 11.87 -15.95
C PHE A 247 -12.32 11.59 -16.78
N VAL A 248 -12.46 11.74 -18.08
CA VAL A 248 -11.38 11.55 -19.05
C VAL A 248 -11.27 12.78 -19.91
N ALA A 249 -10.07 13.34 -20.03
CA ALA A 249 -9.75 14.37 -21.01
C ALA A 249 -9.40 13.69 -22.35
N MET A 250 -10.14 14.00 -23.38
CA MET A 250 -9.94 13.44 -24.72
C MET A 250 -9.37 14.50 -25.66
N ASP A 251 -8.22 14.19 -26.27
CA ASP A 251 -7.65 14.97 -27.36
C ASP A 251 -8.27 14.52 -28.70
N ARG A 252 -8.94 15.44 -29.37
CA ARG A 252 -9.61 15.24 -30.66
C ARG A 252 -8.91 15.98 -31.82
N SER A 253 -7.67 16.41 -31.64
CA SER A 253 -6.89 17.13 -32.65
C SER A 253 -6.46 16.25 -33.84
N GLY A 254 -6.41 14.92 -33.66
CA GLY A 254 -6.01 13.98 -34.70
C GLY A 254 -7.19 13.22 -35.30
N ASP A 255 -6.89 12.29 -36.22
CA ASP A 255 -7.90 11.42 -36.89
C ASP A 255 -8.67 10.50 -35.91
N ARG A 256 -8.09 10.23 -34.76
CA ARG A 256 -8.70 9.43 -33.70
C ARG A 256 -8.53 10.15 -32.37
N ALA A 257 -9.59 10.18 -31.58
CA ALA A 257 -9.55 10.68 -30.23
C ALA A 257 -8.61 9.84 -29.37
N ARG A 258 -7.82 10.50 -28.50
CA ARG A 258 -6.87 9.88 -27.58
C ARG A 258 -7.12 10.34 -26.16
N VAL A 259 -6.85 9.48 -25.19
CA VAL A 259 -6.81 9.90 -23.79
C VAL A 259 -5.61 10.83 -23.59
N ALA A 260 -5.88 12.09 -23.27
CA ALA A 260 -4.89 13.10 -22.95
C ALA A 260 -4.64 13.21 -21.43
N GLY A 261 -5.66 12.84 -20.63
CA GLY A 261 -5.58 12.84 -19.19
C GLY A 261 -6.80 12.17 -18.58
N TYR A 262 -6.77 11.94 -17.29
CA TYR A 262 -7.91 11.35 -16.57
C TYR A 262 -7.90 11.78 -15.11
N LEU A 263 -9.09 11.73 -14.51
CA LEU A 263 -9.33 11.81 -13.08
C LEU A 263 -10.04 10.52 -12.67
N ARG A 264 -9.37 9.68 -11.87
CA ARG A 264 -9.93 8.44 -11.34
C ARG A 264 -10.23 8.62 -9.86
N SER A 265 -11.51 8.71 -9.53
CA SER A 265 -11.95 8.97 -8.15
C SER A 265 -12.32 7.69 -7.41
N GLY A 266 -11.99 7.67 -6.14
CA GLY A 266 -12.39 6.63 -5.19
C GLY A 266 -13.42 7.15 -4.19
N ARG A 267 -14.28 6.25 -3.71
CA ARG A 267 -15.29 6.52 -2.70
C ARG A 267 -15.06 5.62 -1.49
N TYR A 268 -14.50 6.19 -0.43
CA TYR A 268 -14.13 5.50 0.80
C TYR A 268 -15.10 5.86 1.92
N GLU A 269 -16.28 5.25 1.91
CA GLU A 269 -17.36 5.62 2.84
C GLU A 269 -17.00 5.33 4.31
N GLN A 270 -16.15 4.36 4.57
CA GLN A 270 -15.66 4.04 5.89
C GLN A 270 -14.92 5.21 6.56
N ASP A 271 -14.33 6.11 5.77
CA ASP A 271 -13.59 7.26 6.27
C ASP A 271 -14.52 8.40 6.72
N TRP A 272 -15.71 8.52 6.13
CA TRP A 272 -16.59 9.67 6.31
C TRP A 272 -17.03 9.91 7.75
N GLN A 273 -17.29 8.84 8.50
CA GLN A 273 -17.67 8.98 9.91
C GLN A 273 -16.51 9.54 10.74
N ALA A 274 -15.30 9.08 10.49
CA ALA A 274 -14.09 9.52 11.18
C ALA A 274 -13.71 10.96 10.82
N LEU A 275 -13.88 11.32 9.55
CA LEU A 275 -13.61 12.67 9.05
C LEU A 275 -14.66 13.68 9.46
N GLY A 276 -15.92 13.26 9.68
CA GLY A 276 -17.05 14.15 9.94
C GLY A 276 -17.65 14.81 8.69
N TRP A 277 -17.20 14.42 7.49
CA TRP A 277 -17.72 14.87 6.19
C TRP A 277 -17.62 13.77 5.14
N ARG A 278 -18.24 13.98 3.99
CA ARG A 278 -18.14 13.10 2.82
C ARG A 278 -17.12 13.67 1.85
N GLU A 279 -16.25 12.81 1.37
CA GLU A 279 -15.25 13.19 0.34
C GLU A 279 -15.11 12.10 -0.72
N GLY A 280 -14.60 12.50 -1.89
CA GLY A 280 -14.04 11.63 -2.91
C GLY A 280 -12.52 11.78 -2.89
N TYR A 281 -11.80 10.70 -3.18
CA TYR A 281 -10.35 10.68 -3.27
C TYR A 281 -9.93 10.53 -4.74
N THR A 282 -8.92 11.28 -5.21
CA THR A 282 -8.43 11.25 -6.60
C THR A 282 -6.93 11.03 -6.66
#